data_e89422014f58a8882a0b16168f96ec6a
#
_entry.id   e89422014f58a8882a0b16168f96ec6a
#
_cell.length_a   1.000
_cell.length_b   1.000
_cell.length_c   1.000
_cell.angle_alpha   90.00
_cell.angle_beta   90.00
_cell.angle_gamma   90.00
#
_symmetry.space_group_name_H-M   'P 1'
#
loop_
_entity.id
_entity.type
_entity.pdbx_description
1 polymer ?
#
loop_
_entity_poly.entity_id
_entity_poly.type
_entity_poly.pdbx_seq_one_letter_code
_entity_poly.pdbx_strand_id
1 'polypeptide(L)'
;MSYLFTSESVSEGHPDKVADQISDALLDQFLALDATSKVACETLVTTGQVVVAGEVKSEAYVDLQDTIRRTIQRIGYTKAEYMFDANSCGIFSAIHDQSDDINRGVEREAPEQQGAGDQGMMFGYANNETDRYMPLPLSLAHDILIVLADIRREGKVMTYLRPDSKSQVTVEYDDNDRAVRIDTIVVSTQHDDFISAEEAGSQAAADKQMLAQIRKDVIEILIPRVLEQRVTTPEVKALFEQSDITYHVNPTGKFVIGGPHGDTGLTGRKIIVDTYGGKGAHGGGAFSGKDPSKVDRSAADAARHIAKNMVAAGVADEMLVQLAYAIGVAEPVSVFVDTYGKSHVNLSDGEIAERVKKLFALRPHDIEKNLKLRQPIYEETARYGHMGRSNRVITKTFQPKGEEARTLEVELFTWEKLDRVADIKQEFGLA
;
A
#
# COMPACT_ATOMS: atom_id res chain seq x y z
N MET A 1 -14.74 -11.04 27.47
CA MET A 1 -15.66 -11.18 26.28
C MET A 1 -14.79 -11.10 25.04
N SER A 2 -15.10 -11.84 23.98
CA SER A 2 -14.41 -11.69 22.70
C SER A 2 -15.02 -10.56 21.87
N TYR A 3 -14.27 -10.05 20.88
CA TYR A 3 -14.75 -9.07 19.92
C TYR A 3 -14.26 -9.41 18.50
N LEU A 4 -14.98 -8.93 17.49
CA LEU A 4 -14.63 -9.09 16.09
C LEU A 4 -13.97 -7.81 15.55
N PHE A 5 -12.88 -7.96 14.80
CA PHE A 5 -12.25 -6.88 14.07
C PHE A 5 -12.04 -7.26 12.60
N THR A 6 -12.33 -6.33 11.70
CA THR A 6 -12.34 -6.56 10.27
C THR A 6 -11.42 -5.57 9.56
N SER A 7 -10.62 -6.08 8.61
CA SER A 7 -9.89 -5.25 7.64
C SER A 7 -10.15 -5.73 6.23
N GLU A 8 -9.99 -4.82 5.28
CA GLU A 8 -10.15 -5.10 3.84
C GLU A 8 -8.91 -4.76 3.03
N SER A 9 -8.81 -5.33 1.86
CA SER A 9 -7.83 -5.00 0.84
C SER A 9 -8.46 -4.99 -0.54
N VAL A 10 -7.81 -4.31 -1.48
CA VAL A 10 -8.18 -4.30 -2.89
C VAL A 10 -6.98 -4.66 -3.76
N SER A 11 -7.24 -5.30 -4.91
CA SER A 11 -6.18 -5.73 -5.83
C SER A 11 -5.55 -4.56 -6.59
N GLU A 12 -4.43 -4.85 -7.26
CA GLU A 12 -3.79 -3.92 -8.18
C GLU A 12 -4.69 -3.47 -9.35
N GLY A 13 -5.73 -4.26 -9.69
CA GLY A 13 -6.71 -3.96 -10.71
C GLY A 13 -7.91 -3.15 -10.23
N HIS A 14 -8.06 -2.92 -8.93
CA HIS A 14 -9.08 -2.03 -8.41
C HIS A 14 -8.90 -0.60 -8.96
N PRO A 15 -9.97 0.10 -9.39
CA PRO A 15 -9.85 1.42 -10.03
C PRO A 15 -8.99 2.43 -9.27
N ASP A 16 -9.19 2.56 -7.95
CA ASP A 16 -8.38 3.48 -7.13
C ASP A 16 -6.91 3.07 -7.09
N LYS A 17 -6.61 1.76 -7.06
CA LYS A 17 -5.22 1.27 -7.08
C LYS A 17 -4.59 1.32 -8.47
N VAL A 18 -5.37 1.28 -9.54
CA VAL A 18 -4.88 1.60 -10.89
C VAL A 18 -4.43 3.06 -10.93
N ALA A 19 -5.23 3.99 -10.38
CA ALA A 19 -4.88 5.40 -10.31
C ALA A 19 -3.62 5.64 -9.47
N ASP A 20 -3.51 5.03 -8.29
CA ASP A 20 -2.32 5.12 -7.43
C ASP A 20 -1.06 4.62 -8.14
N GLN A 21 -1.14 3.46 -8.80
CA GLN A 21 0.00 2.89 -9.53
C GLN A 21 0.45 3.74 -10.72
N ILE A 22 -0.48 4.38 -11.43
CA ILE A 22 -0.14 5.32 -12.51
C ILE A 22 0.58 6.54 -11.93
N SER A 23 0.06 7.14 -10.88
CA SER A 23 0.68 8.31 -10.23
C SER A 23 2.07 8.01 -9.71
N ASP A 24 2.29 6.86 -9.08
CA ASP A 24 3.62 6.46 -8.57
C ASP A 24 4.57 6.00 -9.68
N ALA A 25 4.07 5.41 -10.77
CA ALA A 25 4.91 5.09 -11.93
C ALA A 25 5.44 6.36 -12.61
N LEU A 26 4.62 7.42 -12.70
CA LEU A 26 5.06 8.72 -13.19
C LEU A 26 6.09 9.37 -12.26
N LEU A 27 5.85 9.33 -10.94
CA LEU A 27 6.81 9.80 -9.94
C LEU A 27 8.16 9.10 -10.08
N ASP A 28 8.16 7.77 -10.22
CA ASP A 28 9.40 7.00 -10.40
C ASP A 28 10.17 7.38 -11.67
N GLN A 29 9.47 7.68 -12.78
CA GLN A 29 10.13 8.15 -13.99
C GLN A 29 10.84 9.50 -13.76
N PHE A 30 10.17 10.45 -13.11
CA PHE A 30 10.78 11.74 -12.79
C PHE A 30 11.99 11.56 -11.88
N LEU A 31 11.88 10.81 -10.78
CA LEU A 31 12.98 10.61 -9.82
C LEU A 31 14.16 9.82 -10.41
N ALA A 32 13.91 8.89 -11.33
CA ALA A 32 14.96 8.13 -12.01
C ALA A 32 15.82 9.02 -12.91
N LEU A 33 15.24 10.05 -13.52
CA LEU A 33 15.89 10.94 -14.46
C LEU A 33 16.46 12.19 -13.77
N ASP A 34 15.75 12.69 -12.75
CA ASP A 34 16.13 13.82 -11.91
C ASP A 34 15.70 13.58 -10.47
N ALA A 35 16.63 13.17 -9.60
CA ALA A 35 16.37 12.88 -8.18
C ALA A 35 15.90 14.10 -7.38
N THR A 36 16.05 15.31 -7.91
CA THR A 36 15.60 16.56 -7.27
C THR A 36 14.17 16.94 -7.64
N SER A 37 13.53 16.20 -8.54
CA SER A 37 12.16 16.45 -9.00
C SER A 37 11.19 16.67 -7.84
N LYS A 38 10.32 17.66 -8.00
CA LYS A 38 9.16 17.91 -7.16
C LYS A 38 7.92 17.48 -7.94
N VAL A 39 7.17 16.55 -7.39
CA VAL A 39 6.04 15.92 -8.09
C VAL A 39 4.84 15.86 -7.16
N ALA A 40 3.71 16.31 -7.65
CA ALA A 40 2.39 16.11 -7.09
C ALA A 40 1.46 15.75 -8.24
N CYS A 41 1.33 14.46 -8.54
CA CYS A 41 0.54 13.94 -9.66
C CYS A 41 -0.64 13.12 -9.14
N GLU A 42 -1.84 13.48 -9.57
CA GLU A 42 -3.07 12.76 -9.28
C GLU A 42 -3.66 12.18 -10.57
N THR A 43 -4.26 11.02 -10.46
CA THR A 43 -4.82 10.28 -11.59
C THR A 43 -6.30 9.98 -11.33
N LEU A 44 -7.12 10.17 -12.34
CA LEU A 44 -8.48 9.65 -12.45
C LEU A 44 -8.51 8.60 -13.56
N VAL A 45 -9.14 7.46 -13.30
CA VAL A 45 -9.40 6.41 -14.29
C VAL A 45 -10.90 6.11 -14.33
N THR A 46 -11.44 5.95 -15.52
CA THR A 46 -12.83 5.57 -15.74
C THR A 46 -12.94 4.82 -17.07
N THR A 47 -14.16 4.48 -17.53
CA THR A 47 -14.38 3.78 -18.79
C THR A 47 -13.58 4.42 -19.93
N GLY A 48 -12.63 3.68 -20.50
CA GLY A 48 -11.85 4.08 -21.65
C GLY A 48 -10.99 5.33 -21.49
N GLN A 49 -10.80 5.85 -20.27
CA GLN A 49 -10.10 7.14 -20.05
C GLN A 49 -9.19 7.13 -18.84
N VAL A 50 -8.07 7.85 -18.98
CA VAL A 50 -7.16 8.24 -17.92
C VAL A 50 -6.96 9.75 -17.96
N VAL A 51 -7.12 10.43 -16.85
CA VAL A 51 -6.80 11.85 -16.69
C VAL A 51 -5.73 11.98 -15.61
N VAL A 52 -4.61 12.63 -15.94
CA VAL A 52 -3.54 12.95 -14.99
C VAL A 52 -3.45 14.46 -14.86
N ALA A 53 -3.47 14.95 -13.63
CA ALA A 53 -3.36 16.36 -13.31
C ALA A 53 -2.38 16.57 -12.15
N GLY A 54 -1.87 17.80 -12.00
CA GLY A 54 -1.00 18.16 -10.89
C GLY A 54 0.17 19.03 -11.29
N GLU A 55 1.14 19.17 -10.40
CA GLU A 55 2.28 20.04 -10.54
C GLU A 55 3.59 19.25 -10.53
N VAL A 56 4.49 19.61 -11.45
CA VAL A 56 5.83 19.01 -11.55
C VAL A 56 6.87 20.12 -11.74
N LYS A 57 7.96 20.04 -10.98
CA LYS A 57 9.19 20.81 -11.22
C LYS A 57 10.31 19.80 -11.41
N SER A 58 10.82 19.67 -12.63
CA SER A 58 11.87 18.71 -12.98
C SER A 58 12.59 19.14 -14.25
N GLU A 59 13.87 18.81 -14.33
CA GLU A 59 14.66 18.93 -15.56
C GLU A 59 14.45 17.70 -16.50
N ALA A 60 13.76 16.67 -16.03
CA ALA A 60 13.55 15.45 -16.77
C ALA A 60 12.37 15.55 -17.76
N TYR A 61 12.55 15.03 -18.96
CA TYR A 61 11.45 14.77 -19.88
C TYR A 61 10.92 13.33 -19.67
N VAL A 62 9.64 13.19 -19.36
CA VAL A 62 8.96 11.91 -19.16
C VAL A 62 7.87 11.72 -20.22
N ASP A 63 7.92 10.59 -20.93
CA ASP A 63 6.81 10.19 -21.81
C ASP A 63 5.66 9.63 -20.95
N LEU A 64 4.71 10.53 -20.63
CA LEU A 64 3.56 10.20 -19.79
C LEU A 64 2.71 9.08 -20.38
N GLN A 65 2.46 9.14 -21.72
CA GLN A 65 1.59 8.16 -22.36
C GLN A 65 2.20 6.76 -22.32
N ASP A 66 3.47 6.63 -22.65
CA ASP A 66 4.15 5.33 -22.60
C ASP A 66 4.16 4.76 -21.18
N THR A 67 4.48 5.58 -20.18
CA THR A 67 4.48 5.17 -18.77
C THR A 67 3.10 4.68 -18.31
N ILE A 68 2.05 5.45 -18.61
CA ILE A 68 0.67 5.10 -18.24
C ILE A 68 0.26 3.78 -18.91
N ARG A 69 0.48 3.62 -20.23
CA ARG A 69 0.12 2.42 -20.98
C ARG A 69 0.85 1.18 -20.45
N ARG A 70 2.14 1.28 -20.19
CA ARG A 70 2.93 0.17 -19.60
C ARG A 70 2.39 -0.23 -18.22
N THR A 71 2.01 0.73 -17.39
CA THR A 71 1.42 0.47 -16.07
C THR A 71 0.09 -0.27 -16.21
N ILE A 72 -0.82 0.19 -17.07
CA ILE A 72 -2.12 -0.47 -17.34
C ILE A 72 -1.91 -1.89 -17.87
N GLN A 73 -0.96 -2.08 -18.80
CA GLN A 73 -0.62 -3.38 -19.37
C GLN A 73 -0.09 -4.34 -18.31
N ARG A 74 0.81 -3.88 -17.43
CA ARG A 74 1.38 -4.68 -16.32
C ARG A 74 0.29 -5.11 -15.34
N ILE A 75 -0.68 -4.26 -15.04
CA ILE A 75 -1.82 -4.59 -14.18
C ILE A 75 -2.66 -5.72 -14.81
N GLY A 76 -2.76 -5.76 -16.14
CA GLY A 76 -3.46 -6.81 -16.86
C GLY A 76 -4.73 -6.35 -17.60
N TYR A 77 -4.95 -5.06 -17.74
CA TYR A 77 -5.98 -4.52 -18.60
C TYR A 77 -5.47 -4.47 -20.05
N THR A 78 -5.58 -5.61 -20.72
CA THR A 78 -4.98 -5.86 -22.05
C THR A 78 -5.99 -6.21 -23.13
N LYS A 79 -7.27 -6.29 -22.81
CA LYS A 79 -8.35 -6.68 -23.72
C LYS A 79 -9.36 -5.56 -23.87
N ALA A 80 -9.75 -5.24 -25.13
CA ALA A 80 -10.73 -4.22 -25.43
C ALA A 80 -12.11 -4.47 -24.78
N GLU A 81 -12.47 -5.74 -24.57
CA GLU A 81 -13.72 -6.14 -23.90
C GLU A 81 -13.82 -5.68 -22.44
N TYR A 82 -12.71 -5.31 -21.82
CA TYR A 82 -12.70 -4.72 -20.46
C TYR A 82 -13.15 -3.25 -20.47
N MET A 83 -13.35 -2.65 -21.65
CA MET A 83 -13.74 -1.24 -21.85
C MET A 83 -12.80 -0.24 -21.15
N PHE A 84 -11.63 -0.71 -20.78
CA PHE A 84 -10.47 0.01 -20.28
C PHE A 84 -9.24 -0.88 -20.53
N ASP A 85 -8.38 -0.49 -21.45
CA ASP A 85 -7.19 -1.26 -21.79
C ASP A 85 -6.01 -0.37 -22.20
N ALA A 86 -4.81 -0.93 -22.08
CA ALA A 86 -3.54 -0.23 -22.30
C ALA A 86 -3.41 0.40 -23.69
N ASN A 87 -4.01 -0.19 -24.72
CA ASN A 87 -3.82 0.25 -26.11
C ASN A 87 -4.85 1.29 -26.55
N SER A 88 -6.10 1.19 -26.07
CA SER A 88 -7.23 1.96 -26.60
C SER A 88 -7.71 3.09 -25.69
N CYS A 89 -7.39 3.11 -24.37
CA CYS A 89 -7.84 4.18 -23.50
C CYS A 89 -7.29 5.55 -23.93
N GLY A 90 -8.14 6.57 -23.87
CA GLY A 90 -7.74 7.97 -24.04
C GLY A 90 -6.95 8.45 -22.82
N ILE A 91 -5.86 9.16 -23.05
CA ILE A 91 -5.01 9.71 -21.97
C ILE A 91 -5.01 11.23 -22.11
N PHE A 92 -5.40 11.90 -21.03
CA PHE A 92 -5.44 13.36 -20.94
C PHE A 92 -4.47 13.81 -19.85
N SER A 93 -3.65 14.82 -20.13
CA SER A 93 -2.72 15.41 -19.18
C SER A 93 -3.04 16.88 -18.97
N ALA A 94 -3.15 17.26 -17.70
CA ALA A 94 -3.26 18.61 -17.19
C ALA A 94 -2.17 18.87 -16.14
N ILE A 95 -0.94 18.37 -16.40
CA ILE A 95 0.25 18.63 -15.57
C ILE A 95 0.81 19.98 -15.99
N HIS A 96 1.14 20.80 -14.99
CA HIS A 96 1.77 22.12 -15.17
C HIS A 96 2.93 22.33 -14.20
N ASP A 97 3.67 23.42 -14.36
CA ASP A 97 4.80 23.76 -13.50
C ASP A 97 4.35 24.08 -12.07
N GLN A 98 5.15 23.68 -11.08
CA GLN A 98 4.89 23.99 -9.68
C GLN A 98 5.01 25.49 -9.41
N SER A 99 4.11 26.03 -8.58
CA SER A 99 4.13 27.42 -8.14
C SER A 99 5.40 27.76 -7.35
N ASP A 100 6.04 28.89 -7.70
CA ASP A 100 7.21 29.40 -6.98
C ASP A 100 6.93 29.76 -5.52
N ASP A 101 5.68 30.11 -5.18
CA ASP A 101 5.30 30.48 -3.81
C ASP A 101 5.35 29.26 -2.86
N ILE A 102 4.94 28.09 -3.32
CA ILE A 102 5.03 26.85 -2.54
C ILE A 102 6.50 26.46 -2.34
N ASN A 103 7.31 26.62 -3.39
CA ASN A 103 8.72 26.23 -3.36
C ASN A 103 9.56 27.04 -2.36
N ARG A 104 9.25 28.34 -2.16
CA ARG A 104 9.94 29.21 -1.18
C ARG A 104 9.86 28.70 0.27
N GLY A 105 8.80 27.99 0.63
CA GLY A 105 8.63 27.41 1.97
C GLY A 105 9.50 26.17 2.21
N VAL A 106 9.86 25.46 1.15
CA VAL A 106 10.55 24.16 1.20
C VAL A 106 12.06 24.31 1.01
N GLU A 107 12.50 25.06 -0.02
CA GLU A 107 13.91 25.24 -0.34
C GLU A 107 14.57 26.26 0.60
N ARG A 108 15.74 25.92 1.16
CA ARG A 108 16.57 26.74 2.01
C ARG A 108 18.02 26.70 1.51
N GLU A 109 18.83 27.72 1.87
CA GLU A 109 20.25 27.73 1.51
C GLU A 109 21.02 26.53 2.05
N ALA A 110 20.66 26.07 3.26
CA ALA A 110 21.20 24.85 3.87
C ALA A 110 20.17 23.71 3.75
N PRO A 111 20.49 22.59 3.08
CA PRO A 111 19.55 21.48 2.86
C PRO A 111 18.92 20.93 4.14
N GLU A 112 19.68 20.88 5.24
CA GLU A 112 19.20 20.43 6.56
C GLU A 112 18.16 21.37 7.19
N GLN A 113 17.96 22.56 6.66
CA GLN A 113 16.93 23.52 7.05
C GLN A 113 15.69 23.44 6.16
N GLN A 114 15.63 22.47 5.26
CA GLN A 114 14.44 22.21 4.44
C GLN A 114 13.20 22.15 5.33
N GLY A 115 12.25 23.03 5.08
CA GLY A 115 10.97 23.05 5.78
C GLY A 115 10.04 21.95 5.27
N ALA A 116 9.06 21.57 6.09
CA ALA A 116 7.99 20.70 5.64
C ALA A 116 7.22 21.34 4.48
N GLY A 117 6.93 20.56 3.45
CA GLY A 117 6.22 21.02 2.24
C GLY A 117 4.74 21.36 2.49
N ASP A 118 4.19 20.89 3.60
CA ASP A 118 2.82 21.20 4.05
C ASP A 118 2.74 21.08 5.58
N GLN A 119 1.64 21.55 6.15
CA GLN A 119 1.23 21.21 7.51
C GLN A 119 0.56 19.85 7.50
N GLY A 120 0.62 19.13 8.63
CA GLY A 120 -0.11 17.88 8.77
C GLY A 120 0.30 17.06 9.98
N MET A 121 -0.45 15.99 10.20
CA MET A 121 -0.15 14.95 11.17
C MET A 121 -0.09 13.60 10.45
N MET A 122 0.98 12.85 10.69
CA MET A 122 1.23 11.56 10.07
C MET A 122 1.38 10.51 11.15
N PHE A 123 0.93 9.30 10.86
CA PHE A 123 0.89 8.22 11.82
C PHE A 123 1.68 7.01 11.35
N GLY A 124 2.38 6.40 12.29
CA GLY A 124 2.97 5.08 12.16
C GLY A 124 2.37 4.15 13.21
N TYR A 125 2.16 2.90 12.85
CA TYR A 125 1.63 1.89 13.76
C TYR A 125 2.39 0.59 13.58
N ALA A 126 2.54 -0.18 14.65
CA ALA A 126 3.03 -1.55 14.62
C ALA A 126 2.44 -2.34 15.79
N ASN A 127 2.25 -3.63 15.59
CA ASN A 127 1.95 -4.60 16.64
C ASN A 127 2.70 -5.92 16.38
N ASN A 128 2.68 -6.83 17.33
CA ASN A 128 3.39 -8.11 17.26
C ASN A 128 2.51 -9.30 16.80
N GLU A 129 1.35 -9.02 16.16
CA GLU A 129 0.44 -10.09 15.70
C GLU A 129 1.00 -10.91 14.53
N THR A 130 1.87 -10.29 13.72
CA THR A 130 2.49 -10.94 12.56
C THR A 130 4.00 -10.67 12.53
N ASP A 131 4.74 -11.49 11.80
CA ASP A 131 6.18 -11.31 11.54
C ASP A 131 6.50 -9.99 10.81
N ARG A 132 5.49 -9.39 10.17
CA ARG A 132 5.57 -8.09 9.52
C ARG A 132 5.25 -6.91 10.44
N TYR A 133 4.91 -7.17 11.69
CA TYR A 133 4.47 -6.15 12.66
C TYR A 133 3.25 -5.37 12.17
N MET A 134 2.29 -6.08 11.61
CA MET A 134 1.05 -5.55 11.02
C MET A 134 -0.17 -6.26 11.60
N PRO A 135 -1.35 -5.59 11.62
CA PRO A 135 -2.61 -6.23 12.00
C PRO A 135 -2.90 -7.47 11.17
N LEU A 136 -3.24 -8.57 11.84
CA LEU A 136 -3.48 -9.86 11.20
C LEU A 136 -4.58 -9.82 10.14
N PRO A 137 -5.77 -9.21 10.35
CA PRO A 137 -6.82 -9.18 9.34
C PRO A 137 -6.39 -8.49 8.05
N LEU A 138 -5.66 -7.38 8.15
CA LEU A 138 -5.15 -6.65 6.98
C LEU A 138 -4.08 -7.46 6.25
N SER A 139 -3.14 -8.05 7.00
CA SER A 139 -2.09 -8.90 6.42
C SER A 139 -2.68 -10.05 5.60
N LEU A 140 -3.68 -10.74 6.15
CA LEU A 140 -4.37 -11.83 5.44
C LEU A 140 -5.16 -11.31 4.23
N ALA A 141 -5.83 -10.17 4.35
CA ALA A 141 -6.56 -9.58 3.22
C ALA A 141 -5.62 -9.22 2.06
N HIS A 142 -4.43 -8.66 2.33
CA HIS A 142 -3.41 -8.43 1.31
C HIS A 142 -2.89 -9.74 0.70
N ASP A 143 -2.55 -10.71 1.52
CA ASP A 143 -1.98 -11.99 1.08
C ASP A 143 -2.93 -12.76 0.16
N ILE A 144 -4.23 -12.77 0.44
CA ILE A 144 -5.26 -13.34 -0.42
C ILE A 144 -5.20 -12.73 -1.82
N LEU A 145 -5.13 -11.41 -1.93
CA LEU A 145 -5.13 -10.73 -3.23
C LEU A 145 -3.80 -10.81 -3.97
N ILE A 146 -2.67 -10.86 -3.27
CA ILE A 146 -1.36 -11.11 -3.87
C ILE A 146 -1.37 -12.48 -4.56
N VAL A 147 -1.79 -13.53 -3.85
CA VAL A 147 -1.83 -14.89 -4.40
C VAL A 147 -2.86 -15.01 -5.52
N LEU A 148 -4.02 -14.35 -5.39
CA LEU A 148 -5.03 -14.31 -6.46
C LEU A 148 -4.47 -13.69 -7.76
N ALA A 149 -3.71 -12.58 -7.63
CA ALA A 149 -3.07 -11.94 -8.77
C ALA A 149 -1.97 -12.81 -9.38
N ASP A 150 -1.22 -13.54 -8.57
CA ASP A 150 -0.19 -14.46 -9.05
C ASP A 150 -0.83 -15.65 -9.81
N ILE A 151 -1.92 -16.23 -9.29
CA ILE A 151 -2.71 -17.25 -9.99
C ILE A 151 -3.20 -16.74 -11.34
N ARG A 152 -3.73 -15.51 -11.40
CA ARG A 152 -4.17 -14.88 -12.65
C ARG A 152 -3.04 -14.75 -13.66
N ARG A 153 -1.85 -14.32 -13.22
CA ARG A 153 -0.66 -14.16 -14.09
C ARG A 153 -0.08 -15.50 -14.56
N GLU A 154 -0.13 -16.53 -13.73
CA GLU A 154 0.26 -17.88 -14.10
C GLU A 154 -0.61 -18.44 -15.25
N GLY A 155 -1.90 -18.12 -15.28
CA GLY A 155 -2.84 -18.56 -16.31
C GLY A 155 -3.01 -20.08 -16.40
N LYS A 156 -2.78 -20.82 -15.31
CA LYS A 156 -2.82 -22.31 -15.27
C LYS A 156 -4.09 -22.85 -14.63
N VAL A 157 -4.52 -22.21 -13.55
CA VAL A 157 -5.77 -22.53 -12.84
C VAL A 157 -6.54 -21.22 -12.66
N MET A 158 -7.86 -21.29 -12.43
CA MET A 158 -8.73 -20.12 -12.33
C MET A 158 -8.51 -19.15 -13.52
N THR A 159 -8.42 -19.66 -14.73
CA THR A 159 -8.04 -18.93 -15.95
C THR A 159 -9.04 -17.82 -16.33
N TYR A 160 -10.20 -17.82 -15.71
CA TYR A 160 -11.27 -16.83 -15.87
C TYR A 160 -11.03 -15.54 -15.07
N LEU A 161 -9.99 -15.45 -14.24
CA LEU A 161 -9.74 -14.29 -13.40
C LEU A 161 -9.42 -13.03 -14.21
N ARG A 162 -10.04 -11.91 -13.85
CA ARG A 162 -9.75 -10.55 -14.33
C ARG A 162 -9.02 -9.74 -13.26
N PRO A 163 -8.48 -8.54 -13.58
CA PRO A 163 -7.59 -7.82 -12.67
C PRO A 163 -8.23 -7.28 -11.39
N ASP A 164 -9.53 -6.92 -11.39
CA ASP A 164 -10.19 -6.30 -10.25
C ASP A 164 -10.65 -7.34 -9.23
N SER A 165 -10.33 -7.09 -7.96
CA SER A 165 -10.81 -7.91 -6.86
C SER A 165 -10.68 -7.19 -5.51
N LYS A 166 -11.46 -7.67 -4.53
CA LYS A 166 -11.46 -7.20 -3.14
C LYS A 166 -11.42 -8.40 -2.20
N SER A 167 -10.81 -8.23 -1.05
CA SER A 167 -10.86 -9.17 0.06
C SER A 167 -11.17 -8.47 1.36
N GLN A 168 -11.80 -9.19 2.28
CA GLN A 168 -12.06 -8.73 3.64
C GLN A 168 -11.89 -9.92 4.58
N VAL A 169 -11.21 -9.71 5.71
CA VAL A 169 -11.00 -10.74 6.72
C VAL A 169 -11.46 -10.23 8.06
N THR A 170 -12.28 -11.02 8.74
CA THR A 170 -12.75 -10.77 10.11
C THR A 170 -12.10 -11.80 11.03
N VAL A 171 -11.47 -11.30 12.10
CA VAL A 171 -10.81 -12.11 13.13
C VAL A 171 -11.48 -11.85 14.47
N GLU A 172 -11.69 -12.89 15.25
CA GLU A 172 -12.14 -12.82 16.62
C GLU A 172 -10.95 -12.76 17.57
N TYR A 173 -10.99 -11.81 18.51
CA TYR A 173 -9.99 -11.56 19.53
C TYR A 173 -10.54 -11.79 20.93
N ASP A 174 -9.70 -12.30 21.83
CA ASP A 174 -10.02 -12.39 23.26
C ASP A 174 -9.84 -11.05 23.99
N ASP A 175 -10.10 -11.03 25.29
CA ASP A 175 -9.96 -9.84 26.15
C ASP A 175 -8.49 -9.35 26.30
N ASN A 176 -7.51 -10.11 25.80
CA ASN A 176 -6.08 -9.75 25.81
C ASN A 176 -5.60 -9.38 24.41
N ASP A 177 -6.50 -9.08 23.49
CA ASP A 177 -6.23 -8.76 22.09
C ASP A 177 -5.46 -9.87 21.34
N ARG A 178 -5.66 -11.14 21.71
CA ARG A 178 -5.09 -12.28 21.00
C ARG A 178 -6.11 -12.82 20.00
N ALA A 179 -5.67 -13.02 18.76
CA ALA A 179 -6.47 -13.66 17.73
C ALA A 179 -6.78 -15.11 18.14
N VAL A 180 -8.06 -15.48 18.20
CA VAL A 180 -8.53 -16.80 18.62
C VAL A 180 -9.24 -17.56 17.52
N ARG A 181 -9.79 -16.87 16.51
CA ARG A 181 -10.51 -17.47 15.40
C ARG A 181 -10.56 -16.56 14.18
N ILE A 182 -10.45 -17.14 13.00
CA ILE A 182 -10.85 -16.47 11.75
C ILE A 182 -12.33 -16.71 11.56
N ASP A 183 -13.12 -15.64 11.63
CA ASP A 183 -14.58 -15.72 11.56
C ASP A 183 -15.09 -15.76 10.13
N THR A 184 -14.70 -14.76 9.33
CA THR A 184 -15.24 -14.56 7.98
C THR A 184 -14.14 -14.16 7.01
N ILE A 185 -14.17 -14.73 5.80
CA ILE A 185 -13.38 -14.31 4.65
C ILE A 185 -14.32 -13.97 3.50
N VAL A 186 -14.23 -12.74 3.01
CA VAL A 186 -14.94 -12.28 1.80
C VAL A 186 -13.94 -12.15 0.67
N VAL A 187 -14.24 -12.71 -0.49
CA VAL A 187 -13.49 -12.51 -1.74
C VAL A 187 -14.45 -12.16 -2.85
N SER A 188 -14.29 -10.97 -3.41
CA SER A 188 -15.01 -10.57 -4.62
C SER A 188 -13.99 -10.40 -5.75
N THR A 189 -14.12 -11.20 -6.80
CA THR A 189 -13.19 -11.19 -7.93
C THR A 189 -13.92 -11.03 -9.25
N GLN A 190 -13.41 -10.12 -10.08
CA GLN A 190 -13.82 -9.98 -11.46
C GLN A 190 -13.42 -11.21 -12.25
N HIS A 191 -14.30 -11.68 -13.15
CA HIS A 191 -14.09 -12.89 -13.92
C HIS A 191 -14.66 -12.79 -15.33
N ASP A 192 -14.19 -13.62 -16.24
CA ASP A 192 -14.80 -13.79 -17.57
C ASP A 192 -16.18 -14.42 -17.45
N ASP A 193 -17.04 -14.23 -18.46
CA ASP A 193 -18.30 -14.95 -18.62
C ASP A 193 -17.97 -16.31 -19.27
N PHE A 194 -17.45 -17.26 -18.45
CA PHE A 194 -16.77 -18.47 -18.93
C PHE A 194 -17.66 -19.71 -19.06
N ILE A 195 -18.95 -19.61 -18.72
CA ILE A 195 -19.99 -20.61 -19.00
C ILE A 195 -21.13 -19.92 -19.74
N SER A 196 -21.41 -20.37 -20.96
CA SER A 196 -22.45 -19.78 -21.76
C SER A 196 -23.86 -20.23 -21.34
N ALA A 197 -24.86 -19.40 -21.66
CA ALA A 197 -26.26 -19.74 -21.45
C ALA A 197 -26.69 -20.97 -22.29
N GLU A 198 -26.06 -21.18 -23.45
CA GLU A 198 -26.31 -22.34 -24.31
C GLU A 198 -25.86 -23.63 -23.65
N GLU A 199 -24.63 -23.65 -23.09
CA GLU A 199 -24.07 -24.81 -22.37
C GLU A 199 -24.85 -25.15 -21.09
N ALA A 200 -25.28 -24.14 -20.35
CA ALA A 200 -25.98 -24.32 -19.08
C ALA A 200 -27.51 -24.44 -19.22
N GLY A 201 -28.07 -24.22 -20.42
CA GLY A 201 -29.50 -24.23 -20.70
C GLY A 201 -30.23 -22.91 -20.37
N SER A 202 -29.62 -21.99 -19.64
CA SER A 202 -30.12 -20.63 -19.40
C SER A 202 -29.04 -19.74 -18.79
N GLN A 203 -29.18 -18.41 -18.89
CA GLN A 203 -28.26 -17.48 -18.26
C GLN A 203 -28.21 -17.64 -16.74
N ALA A 204 -29.35 -17.82 -16.08
CA ALA A 204 -29.40 -18.03 -14.63
C ALA A 204 -28.68 -19.31 -14.18
N ALA A 205 -28.74 -20.37 -15.01
CA ALA A 205 -28.01 -21.61 -14.73
C ALA A 205 -26.50 -21.43 -14.96
N ALA A 206 -26.09 -20.72 -16.01
CA ALA A 206 -24.69 -20.37 -16.27
C ALA A 206 -24.10 -19.57 -15.12
N ASP A 207 -24.77 -18.50 -14.71
CA ASP A 207 -24.32 -17.64 -13.59
C ASP A 207 -24.18 -18.46 -12.29
N LYS A 208 -25.14 -19.31 -11.98
CA LYS A 208 -25.07 -20.19 -10.79
C LYS A 208 -23.90 -21.16 -10.85
N GLN A 209 -23.62 -21.75 -12.00
CA GLN A 209 -22.50 -22.69 -12.18
C GLN A 209 -21.15 -21.95 -12.06
N MET A 210 -21.01 -20.78 -12.69
CA MET A 210 -19.80 -19.95 -12.57
C MET A 210 -19.51 -19.58 -11.10
N LEU A 211 -20.52 -19.08 -10.38
CA LEU A 211 -20.38 -18.72 -8.97
C LEU A 211 -20.01 -19.91 -8.09
N ALA A 212 -20.60 -21.08 -8.35
CA ALA A 212 -20.26 -22.31 -7.63
C ALA A 212 -18.79 -22.73 -7.89
N GLN A 213 -18.33 -22.63 -9.14
CA GLN A 213 -16.95 -22.94 -9.50
C GLN A 213 -15.97 -21.94 -8.85
N ILE A 214 -16.24 -20.63 -8.94
CA ILE A 214 -15.39 -19.58 -8.32
C ILE A 214 -15.30 -19.82 -6.81
N ARG A 215 -16.43 -20.08 -6.14
CA ARG A 215 -16.44 -20.38 -4.70
C ARG A 215 -15.58 -21.60 -4.35
N LYS A 216 -15.72 -22.67 -5.12
CA LYS A 216 -14.93 -23.90 -4.95
C LYS A 216 -13.45 -23.60 -5.10
N ASP A 217 -13.05 -22.91 -6.16
CA ASP A 217 -11.65 -22.60 -6.46
C ASP A 217 -11.02 -21.65 -5.42
N VAL A 218 -11.78 -20.70 -4.89
CA VAL A 218 -11.33 -19.86 -3.78
C VAL A 218 -10.99 -20.70 -2.55
N ILE A 219 -11.88 -21.64 -2.17
CA ILE A 219 -11.70 -22.47 -0.96
C ILE A 219 -10.64 -23.55 -1.16
N GLU A 220 -10.60 -24.21 -2.32
CA GLU A 220 -9.76 -25.38 -2.55
C GLU A 220 -8.40 -25.06 -3.21
N ILE A 221 -8.24 -23.90 -3.86
CA ILE A 221 -7.01 -23.50 -4.55
C ILE A 221 -6.39 -22.26 -3.91
N LEU A 222 -7.16 -21.15 -3.84
CA LEU A 222 -6.61 -19.86 -3.39
C LEU A 222 -6.18 -19.91 -1.92
N ILE A 223 -7.07 -20.29 -1.01
CA ILE A 223 -6.79 -20.29 0.43
C ILE A 223 -5.63 -21.24 0.79
N PRO A 224 -5.56 -22.48 0.31
CA PRO A 224 -4.40 -23.36 0.54
C PRO A 224 -3.07 -22.76 0.04
N ARG A 225 -3.06 -22.10 -1.13
CA ARG A 225 -1.85 -21.41 -1.62
C ARG A 225 -1.45 -20.21 -0.76
N VAL A 226 -2.41 -19.46 -0.21
CA VAL A 226 -2.14 -18.37 0.74
C VAL A 226 -1.44 -18.94 1.98
N LEU A 227 -1.95 -20.03 2.54
CA LEU A 227 -1.37 -20.70 3.70
C LEU A 227 0.03 -21.23 3.45
N GLU A 228 0.28 -21.76 2.26
CA GLU A 228 1.58 -22.29 1.87
C GLU A 228 2.61 -21.19 1.63
N GLN A 229 2.24 -20.13 0.90
CA GLN A 229 3.18 -19.18 0.34
C GLN A 229 3.37 -17.91 1.19
N ARG A 230 2.36 -17.55 2.00
CA ARG A 230 2.30 -16.25 2.66
C ARG A 230 2.16 -16.31 4.18
N VAL A 231 1.52 -17.34 4.72
CA VAL A 231 1.36 -17.49 6.16
C VAL A 231 2.54 -18.27 6.72
N THR A 232 3.47 -17.58 7.38
CA THR A 232 4.72 -18.15 7.88
C THR A 232 4.62 -18.61 9.31
N THR A 233 3.79 -17.95 10.13
CA THR A 233 3.65 -18.24 11.57
C THR A 233 2.75 -19.47 11.82
N PRO A 234 3.23 -20.46 12.61
CA PRO A 234 2.44 -21.64 12.96
C PRO A 234 1.12 -21.31 13.66
N GLU A 235 1.11 -20.27 14.48
CA GLU A 235 -0.05 -19.81 15.23
C GLU A 235 -1.17 -19.36 14.29
N VAL A 236 -0.83 -18.59 13.25
CA VAL A 236 -1.82 -18.15 12.24
C VAL A 236 -2.32 -19.33 11.41
N LYS A 237 -1.45 -20.29 11.04
CA LYS A 237 -1.88 -21.52 10.36
C LYS A 237 -2.88 -22.30 11.20
N ALA A 238 -2.63 -22.45 12.49
CA ALA A 238 -3.51 -23.13 13.41
C ALA A 238 -4.90 -22.47 13.49
N LEU A 239 -4.99 -21.13 13.38
CA LEU A 239 -6.29 -20.45 13.32
C LEU A 239 -7.13 -20.89 12.11
N PHE A 240 -6.52 -21.11 10.95
CA PHE A 240 -7.24 -21.62 9.78
C PHE A 240 -7.72 -23.05 9.95
N GLU A 241 -6.93 -23.91 10.60
CA GLU A 241 -7.26 -25.32 10.82
C GLU A 241 -8.36 -25.52 11.88
N GLN A 242 -8.42 -24.62 12.86
CA GLN A 242 -9.34 -24.73 14.01
C GLN A 242 -10.65 -23.96 13.82
N SER A 243 -10.73 -23.09 12.80
CA SER A 243 -11.86 -22.20 12.58
C SER A 243 -12.89 -22.80 11.63
N ASP A 244 -14.18 -22.70 11.98
CA ASP A 244 -15.28 -22.86 11.04
C ASP A 244 -15.47 -21.50 10.31
N ILE A 245 -14.73 -21.33 9.22
CA ILE A 245 -14.66 -20.06 8.51
C ILE A 245 -15.88 -19.86 7.60
N THR A 246 -16.57 -18.74 7.77
CA THR A 246 -17.63 -18.33 6.84
C THR A 246 -17.02 -17.70 5.59
N TYR A 247 -17.22 -18.32 4.42
CA TYR A 247 -16.76 -17.79 3.15
C TYR A 247 -17.89 -17.09 2.39
N HIS A 248 -17.70 -15.82 2.04
CA HIS A 248 -18.53 -15.08 1.08
C HIS A 248 -17.74 -14.83 -0.20
N VAL A 249 -18.09 -15.53 -1.27
CA VAL A 249 -17.40 -15.39 -2.57
C VAL A 249 -18.38 -14.84 -3.59
N ASN A 250 -18.06 -13.69 -4.18
CA ASN A 250 -18.93 -12.93 -5.09
C ASN A 250 -20.40 -12.86 -4.60
N PRO A 251 -20.66 -12.37 -3.37
CA PRO A 251 -21.97 -12.50 -2.73
C PRO A 251 -23.09 -11.73 -3.46
N THR A 252 -22.74 -10.76 -4.30
CA THR A 252 -23.70 -9.99 -5.13
C THR A 252 -24.03 -10.69 -6.45
N GLY A 253 -23.38 -11.81 -6.74
CA GLY A 253 -23.54 -12.55 -8.00
C GLY A 253 -22.37 -12.37 -8.96
N LYS A 254 -22.64 -12.51 -10.27
CA LYS A 254 -21.68 -12.39 -11.35
C LYS A 254 -20.95 -11.04 -11.33
N PHE A 255 -19.62 -11.05 -11.47
CA PHE A 255 -18.78 -9.86 -11.48
C PHE A 255 -17.91 -9.82 -12.74
N VAL A 256 -18.51 -9.61 -13.89
CA VAL A 256 -17.86 -9.50 -15.22
C VAL A 256 -17.48 -8.04 -15.51
N ILE A 257 -18.39 -7.09 -15.21
CA ILE A 257 -18.11 -5.66 -15.33
C ILE A 257 -17.40 -5.21 -14.05
N GLY A 258 -16.17 -4.75 -14.19
CA GLY A 258 -15.32 -4.31 -13.09
C GLY A 258 -14.18 -3.45 -13.58
N GLY A 259 -13.22 -3.15 -12.67
CA GLY A 259 -12.15 -2.23 -12.96
C GLY A 259 -12.66 -0.82 -13.26
N PRO A 260 -11.88 0.03 -13.97
CA PRO A 260 -12.29 1.39 -14.29
C PRO A 260 -13.56 1.52 -15.14
N HIS A 261 -14.01 0.43 -15.78
CA HIS A 261 -15.30 0.39 -16.46
C HIS A 261 -16.48 0.24 -15.49
N GLY A 262 -16.27 -0.48 -14.40
CA GLY A 262 -17.31 -0.69 -13.38
C GLY A 262 -17.45 0.49 -12.42
N ASP A 263 -16.36 1.12 -12.05
CA ASP A 263 -16.31 2.25 -11.10
C ASP A 263 -15.12 3.16 -11.40
N THR A 264 -15.29 4.46 -11.13
CA THR A 264 -14.23 5.46 -11.32
C THR A 264 -13.20 5.37 -10.19
N GLY A 265 -11.91 5.34 -10.53
CA GLY A 265 -10.81 5.36 -9.60
C GLY A 265 -10.11 6.71 -9.53
N LEU A 266 -9.61 7.04 -8.34
CA LEU A 266 -8.85 8.25 -8.05
C LEU A 266 -7.66 7.94 -7.16
N THR A 267 -6.55 8.65 -7.35
CA THR A 267 -5.39 8.60 -6.47
C THR A 267 -5.77 8.97 -5.04
N GLY A 268 -5.30 8.18 -4.07
CA GLY A 268 -5.45 8.49 -2.65
C GLY A 268 -6.80 8.13 -2.02
N ARG A 269 -7.60 7.27 -2.67
CA ARG A 269 -8.91 6.83 -2.12
C ARG A 269 -8.86 5.48 -1.39
N LYS A 270 -7.68 4.89 -1.22
CA LYS A 270 -7.47 3.61 -0.50
C LYS A 270 -6.42 3.71 0.61
N ILE A 271 -6.36 4.87 1.25
CA ILE A 271 -5.33 5.21 2.26
C ILE A 271 -5.35 4.28 3.49
N ILE A 272 -6.49 3.74 3.86
CA ILE A 272 -6.62 2.80 4.98
C ILE A 272 -6.09 1.40 4.58
N VAL A 273 -6.33 1.00 3.33
CA VAL A 273 -5.74 -0.22 2.73
C VAL A 273 -4.23 -0.10 2.61
N ASP A 274 -3.72 1.08 2.28
CA ASP A 274 -2.29 1.37 2.16
C ASP A 274 -1.56 1.32 3.51
N THR A 275 -2.25 1.55 4.61
CA THR A 275 -1.68 1.68 5.95
C THR A 275 -2.01 0.52 6.87
N TYR A 276 -2.96 0.65 7.79
CA TYR A 276 -3.12 -0.29 8.91
C TYR A 276 -4.51 -0.93 8.99
N GLY A 277 -5.35 -0.81 7.94
CA GLY A 277 -6.65 -1.48 7.86
C GLY A 277 -7.64 -1.05 8.94
N GLY A 278 -7.50 0.16 9.48
CA GLY A 278 -8.36 0.72 10.54
C GLY A 278 -7.89 0.44 11.97
N LYS A 279 -6.82 -0.34 12.19
CA LYS A 279 -6.28 -0.58 13.54
C LYS A 279 -5.45 0.61 14.02
N GLY A 280 -4.62 1.19 13.15
CA GLY A 280 -3.89 2.44 13.43
C GLY A 280 -4.59 3.65 12.82
N ALA A 281 -4.37 4.84 13.42
CA ALA A 281 -4.85 6.10 12.90
C ALA A 281 -4.20 6.48 11.56
N HIS A 282 -4.85 7.41 10.82
CA HIS A 282 -4.35 7.98 9.58
C HIS A 282 -4.56 9.49 9.55
N GLY A 283 -3.58 10.25 9.04
CA GLY A 283 -3.65 11.71 8.98
C GLY A 283 -4.53 12.28 7.85
N GLY A 284 -4.94 11.44 6.90
CA GLY A 284 -5.81 11.80 5.77
C GLY A 284 -5.06 12.11 4.47
N GLY A 285 -3.74 12.33 4.50
CA GLY A 285 -2.94 12.60 3.30
C GLY A 285 -2.72 11.35 2.45
N ALA A 286 -2.95 11.46 1.13
CA ALA A 286 -2.60 10.41 0.18
C ALA A 286 -1.08 10.29 0.03
N PHE A 287 -0.59 9.08 -0.29
CA PHE A 287 0.83 8.82 -0.54
C PHE A 287 1.18 8.92 -2.02
N SER A 288 0.47 8.17 -2.87
CA SER A 288 0.78 8.02 -4.29
C SER A 288 0.81 9.36 -5.02
N GLY A 289 1.75 9.49 -5.96
CA GLY A 289 1.95 10.68 -6.77
C GLY A 289 2.74 11.81 -6.13
N LYS A 290 3.11 11.68 -4.85
CA LYS A 290 3.85 12.69 -4.07
C LYS A 290 5.32 12.33 -3.93
N ASP A 291 6.23 13.24 -4.29
CA ASP A 291 7.66 13.12 -4.00
C ASP A 291 7.94 13.26 -2.49
N PRO A 292 9.10 12.80 -1.99
CA PRO A 292 9.38 12.74 -0.55
C PRO A 292 9.48 14.08 0.18
N SER A 293 9.49 15.22 -0.50
CA SER A 293 9.38 16.52 0.17
C SER A 293 7.99 16.77 0.78
N LYS A 294 7.00 15.99 0.37
CA LYS A 294 5.65 16.01 0.95
C LYS A 294 5.64 15.12 2.18
N VAL A 295 5.57 15.75 3.35
CA VAL A 295 5.61 15.06 4.66
C VAL A 295 4.45 14.08 4.88
N ASP A 296 3.32 14.26 4.19
CA ASP A 296 2.22 13.28 4.18
C ASP A 296 2.71 11.85 3.91
N ARG A 297 3.70 11.71 3.04
CA ARG A 297 4.30 10.43 2.68
C ARG A 297 5.56 10.14 3.50
N SER A 298 6.56 11.00 3.43
CA SER A 298 7.88 10.76 4.05
C SER A 298 7.81 10.65 5.57
N ALA A 299 7.01 11.48 6.24
CA ALA A 299 6.87 11.41 7.68
C ALA A 299 5.96 10.24 8.13
N ALA A 300 5.04 9.76 7.28
CA ALA A 300 4.32 8.50 7.54
C ALA A 300 5.27 7.30 7.47
N ASP A 301 6.21 7.29 6.50
CA ASP A 301 7.26 6.28 6.41
C ASP A 301 8.16 6.31 7.66
N ALA A 302 8.59 7.50 8.09
CA ALA A 302 9.39 7.65 9.31
C ALA A 302 8.64 7.20 10.56
N ALA A 303 7.37 7.57 10.71
CA ALA A 303 6.54 7.16 11.84
C ALA A 303 6.37 5.63 11.88
N ARG A 304 6.18 4.98 10.72
CA ARG A 304 6.15 3.51 10.61
C ARG A 304 7.48 2.89 11.01
N HIS A 305 8.59 3.41 10.52
CA HIS A 305 9.94 2.94 10.86
C HIS A 305 10.18 2.99 12.37
N ILE A 306 9.76 4.08 13.02
CA ILE A 306 9.84 4.23 14.48
C ILE A 306 8.98 3.18 15.16
N ALA A 307 7.68 3.13 14.89
CA ALA A 307 6.75 2.22 15.56
C ALA A 307 7.20 0.76 15.43
N LYS A 308 7.61 0.34 14.23
CA LYS A 308 8.06 -1.02 13.97
C LYS A 308 9.33 -1.38 14.73
N ASN A 309 10.33 -0.51 14.75
CA ASN A 309 11.58 -0.76 15.48
C ASN A 309 11.36 -0.76 16.99
N MET A 310 10.47 0.09 17.52
CA MET A 310 10.13 0.13 18.95
C MET A 310 9.45 -1.16 19.41
N VAL A 311 8.47 -1.66 18.64
CA VAL A 311 7.81 -2.94 18.94
C VAL A 311 8.78 -4.10 18.78
N ALA A 312 9.59 -4.13 17.73
CA ALA A 312 10.58 -5.17 17.50
C ALA A 312 11.68 -5.19 18.57
N ALA A 313 12.02 -4.04 19.15
CA ALA A 313 12.96 -3.95 20.28
C ALA A 313 12.36 -4.43 21.62
N GLY A 314 11.04 -4.64 21.68
CA GLY A 314 10.33 -5.08 22.88
C GLY A 314 9.97 -3.94 23.83
N VAL A 315 9.87 -2.71 23.37
CA VAL A 315 9.41 -1.56 24.19
C VAL A 315 7.93 -1.71 24.54
N ALA A 316 7.12 -2.19 23.59
CA ALA A 316 5.70 -2.49 23.79
C ALA A 316 5.24 -3.57 22.79
N ASP A 317 4.11 -4.23 23.03
CA ASP A 317 3.48 -5.16 22.08
C ASP A 317 2.79 -4.44 20.92
N GLU A 318 2.42 -3.20 21.13
CA GLU A 318 1.67 -2.36 20.19
C GLU A 318 2.08 -0.89 20.37
N MET A 319 2.21 -0.16 19.29
CA MET A 319 2.61 1.25 19.35
C MET A 319 2.03 2.06 18.18
N LEU A 320 1.44 3.20 18.51
CA LEU A 320 1.11 4.28 17.59
C LEU A 320 2.10 5.42 17.79
N VAL A 321 2.60 5.96 16.69
CA VAL A 321 3.46 7.15 16.65
C VAL A 321 2.80 8.21 15.80
N GLN A 322 2.65 9.44 16.30
CA GLN A 322 2.24 10.60 15.52
C GLN A 322 3.39 11.58 15.37
N LEU A 323 3.65 12.02 14.16
CA LEU A 323 4.51 13.14 13.85
C LEU A 323 3.66 14.27 13.28
N ALA A 324 3.86 15.51 13.75
CA ALA A 324 3.14 16.66 13.22
C ALA A 324 4.10 17.75 12.78
N TYR A 325 3.81 18.39 11.63
CA TYR A 325 4.62 19.44 11.05
C TYR A 325 3.78 20.68 10.76
N ALA A 326 4.46 21.85 10.78
CA ALA A 326 3.96 23.09 10.23
C ALA A 326 4.66 23.40 8.91
N ILE A 327 3.93 23.94 7.94
CA ILE A 327 4.49 24.31 6.64
C ILE A 327 5.73 25.20 6.79
N GLY A 328 6.79 24.93 6.06
CA GLY A 328 8.03 25.70 6.07
C GLY A 328 8.89 25.55 7.34
N VAL A 329 8.51 24.70 8.30
CA VAL A 329 9.27 24.42 9.53
C VAL A 329 9.94 23.06 9.42
N ALA A 330 11.24 22.98 9.73
CA ALA A 330 12.01 21.74 9.62
C ALA A 330 11.79 20.78 10.81
N GLU A 331 11.68 21.31 12.02
CA GLU A 331 11.45 20.48 13.20
C GLU A 331 9.97 20.10 13.32
N PRO A 332 9.64 18.85 13.72
CA PRO A 332 8.28 18.52 14.03
C PRO A 332 7.72 19.36 15.19
N VAL A 333 6.50 19.85 15.06
CA VAL A 333 5.83 20.59 16.14
C VAL A 333 5.41 19.69 17.29
N SER A 334 5.19 18.40 17.04
CA SER A 334 4.96 17.40 18.08
C SER A 334 5.37 16.01 17.64
N VAL A 335 5.74 15.20 18.64
CA VAL A 335 5.89 13.75 18.57
C VAL A 335 5.04 13.16 19.69
N PHE A 336 4.09 12.31 19.33
CA PHE A 336 3.21 11.63 20.25
C PHE A 336 3.38 10.12 20.10
N VAL A 337 3.32 9.41 21.21
CA VAL A 337 3.36 7.94 21.29
C VAL A 337 2.20 7.46 22.12
N ASP A 338 1.58 6.37 21.70
CA ASP A 338 0.59 5.62 22.47
C ASP A 338 0.96 4.13 22.42
N THR A 339 1.21 3.52 23.56
CA THR A 339 1.49 2.09 23.71
C THR A 339 0.23 1.28 24.02
N TYR A 340 -0.93 1.90 24.07
CA TYR A 340 -2.22 1.29 24.44
C TYR A 340 -2.18 0.56 25.79
N GLY A 341 -1.30 1.00 26.70
CA GLY A 341 -1.09 0.35 27.98
C GLY A 341 -0.32 -0.98 27.93
N LYS A 342 0.29 -1.32 26.76
CA LYS A 342 1.05 -2.56 26.53
C LYS A 342 2.56 -2.33 26.56
N SER A 343 3.03 -1.29 27.27
CA SER A 343 4.44 -1.00 27.46
C SER A 343 5.12 -2.05 28.35
N HIS A 344 6.32 -2.47 27.98
CA HIS A 344 7.20 -3.34 28.80
C HIS A 344 8.27 -2.57 29.56
N VAL A 345 8.32 -1.24 29.40
CA VAL A 345 9.25 -0.37 30.10
C VAL A 345 8.53 0.47 31.14
N ASN A 346 9.22 0.80 32.24
CA ASN A 346 8.64 1.62 33.31
C ASN A 346 8.79 3.11 32.99
N LEU A 347 8.18 3.54 31.88
CA LEU A 347 8.16 4.90 31.39
C LEU A 347 6.74 5.21 30.89
N SER A 348 6.33 6.46 31.04
CA SER A 348 5.12 6.96 30.41
C SER A 348 5.29 7.11 28.89
N ASP A 349 4.21 7.12 28.13
CA ASP A 349 4.24 7.34 26.68
C ASP A 349 4.90 8.67 26.31
N GLY A 350 4.75 9.71 27.14
CA GLY A 350 5.44 10.98 26.97
C GLY A 350 6.95 10.88 27.11
N GLU A 351 7.44 10.09 28.09
CA GLU A 351 8.88 9.85 28.26
C GLU A 351 9.44 8.98 27.12
N ILE A 352 8.64 8.03 26.62
CA ILE A 352 9.00 7.27 25.42
C ILE A 352 9.10 8.19 24.21
N ALA A 353 8.17 9.13 24.02
CA ALA A 353 8.21 10.11 22.93
C ALA A 353 9.46 10.99 22.98
N GLU A 354 9.90 11.42 24.16
CA GLU A 354 11.15 12.19 24.31
C GLU A 354 12.40 11.37 23.93
N ARG A 355 12.41 10.06 24.19
CA ARG A 355 13.50 9.17 23.73
C ARG A 355 13.46 8.95 22.21
N VAL A 356 12.26 8.85 21.61
CA VAL A 356 12.10 8.79 20.14
C VAL A 356 12.75 10.01 19.48
N LYS A 357 12.52 11.24 20.00
CA LYS A 357 13.15 12.46 19.49
C LYS A 357 14.68 12.44 19.52
N LYS A 358 15.27 11.73 20.49
CA LYS A 358 16.74 11.58 20.58
C LYS A 358 17.28 10.53 19.63
N LEU A 359 16.54 9.43 19.43
CA LEU A 359 16.97 8.30 18.62
C LEU A 359 16.81 8.51 17.12
N PHE A 360 15.82 9.29 16.71
CA PHE A 360 15.46 9.45 15.30
C PHE A 360 15.59 10.89 14.84
N ALA A 361 16.21 11.09 13.68
CA ALA A 361 16.29 12.39 13.04
C ALA A 361 14.98 12.63 12.26
N LEU A 362 14.20 13.62 12.72
CA LEU A 362 12.81 13.83 12.28
C LEU A 362 12.63 15.02 11.34
N ARG A 363 13.71 15.70 10.94
CA ARG A 363 13.64 16.76 9.92
C ARG A 363 13.33 16.15 8.54
N PRO A 364 12.52 16.77 7.70
CA PRO A 364 12.19 16.24 6.37
C PRO A 364 13.43 15.82 5.56
N HIS A 365 14.47 16.65 5.53
CA HIS A 365 15.75 16.33 4.86
C HIS A 365 16.40 15.05 5.40
N ASP A 366 16.43 14.89 6.72
CA ASP A 366 17.06 13.73 7.36
C ASP A 366 16.25 12.46 7.11
N ILE A 367 14.92 12.56 7.11
CA ILE A 367 14.02 11.44 6.75
C ILE A 367 14.28 11.00 5.32
N GLU A 368 14.28 11.93 4.35
CA GLU A 368 14.56 11.64 2.94
C GLU A 368 15.90 10.91 2.76
N LYS A 369 16.94 11.38 3.45
CA LYS A 369 18.29 10.83 3.38
C LYS A 369 18.39 9.46 4.04
N ASN A 370 17.90 9.32 5.27
CA ASN A 370 18.04 8.09 6.07
C ASN A 370 17.23 6.94 5.47
N LEU A 371 16.05 7.22 4.96
CA LEU A 371 15.18 6.25 4.30
C LEU A 371 15.41 6.17 2.78
N LYS A 372 16.40 6.91 2.22
CA LYS A 372 16.76 6.90 0.79
C LYS A 372 15.57 7.16 -0.13
N LEU A 373 14.70 8.11 0.22
CA LEU A 373 13.41 8.31 -0.45
C LEU A 373 13.53 9.00 -1.83
N ARG A 374 14.68 9.60 -2.19
CA ARG A 374 14.91 10.21 -3.50
C ARG A 374 15.25 9.20 -4.61
N GLN A 375 14.85 7.95 -4.44
CA GLN A 375 14.99 6.88 -5.42
C GLN A 375 13.64 6.53 -6.07
N PRO A 376 13.62 5.95 -7.27
CA PRO A 376 12.40 5.52 -7.94
C PRO A 376 11.89 4.18 -7.34
N ILE A 377 11.30 4.26 -6.15
CA ILE A 377 10.89 3.12 -5.30
C ILE A 377 9.38 3.02 -5.12
N TYR A 378 8.60 3.89 -5.75
CA TYR A 378 7.22 4.17 -5.37
C TYR A 378 6.17 3.33 -6.11
N GLU A 379 6.38 2.94 -7.36
CA GLU A 379 5.43 2.13 -8.13
C GLU A 379 5.08 0.81 -7.41
N GLU A 380 6.05 0.17 -6.76
CA GLU A 380 5.86 -1.06 -6.01
C GLU A 380 5.08 -0.86 -4.71
N THR A 381 5.06 0.35 -4.16
CA THR A 381 4.36 0.67 -2.92
C THR A 381 2.87 0.91 -3.11
N ALA A 382 2.44 1.19 -4.34
CA ALA A 382 1.08 1.59 -4.67
C ALA A 382 0.06 0.44 -4.71
N ARG A 383 0.43 -0.75 -4.26
CA ARG A 383 -0.43 -1.95 -4.26
C ARG A 383 -0.13 -2.88 -3.10
N TYR A 384 -1.17 -3.54 -2.58
CA TYR A 384 -1.07 -4.54 -1.52
C TYR A 384 -0.41 -4.01 -0.24
N GLY A 385 -0.68 -2.75 0.11
CA GLY A 385 -0.14 -2.05 1.26
C GLY A 385 1.17 -1.31 0.97
N HIS A 386 1.23 -0.06 1.41
CA HIS A 386 2.44 0.74 1.48
C HIS A 386 3.28 0.31 2.70
N MET A 387 2.60 -0.05 3.79
CA MET A 387 3.19 -0.59 5.02
C MET A 387 3.13 -2.14 5.06
N GLY A 388 3.98 -2.75 5.88
CA GLY A 388 3.98 -4.20 6.11
C GLY A 388 4.62 -5.04 5.00
N ARG A 389 5.47 -4.44 4.19
CA ARG A 389 6.20 -5.12 3.10
C ARG A 389 7.62 -5.48 3.54
N SER A 390 8.27 -6.35 2.78
CA SER A 390 9.66 -6.73 3.04
C SER A 390 10.62 -5.78 2.34
N ASN A 391 11.57 -5.22 3.10
CA ASN A 391 12.71 -4.48 2.55
C ASN A 391 13.52 -5.40 1.60
N ARG A 392 13.87 -4.89 0.43
CA ARG A 392 14.68 -5.61 -0.56
C ARG A 392 15.30 -4.67 -1.57
N VAL A 393 16.41 -5.09 -2.15
CA VAL A 393 17.06 -4.40 -3.28
C VAL A 393 16.58 -5.02 -4.59
N ILE A 394 16.25 -4.18 -5.56
CA ILE A 394 15.90 -4.59 -6.92
C ILE A 394 16.60 -3.72 -7.95
N THR A 395 16.71 -4.23 -9.16
CA THR A 395 17.21 -3.47 -10.33
C THR A 395 16.03 -2.99 -11.16
N LYS A 396 15.95 -1.68 -11.44
CA LYS A 396 14.94 -1.07 -12.31
C LYS A 396 15.62 -0.44 -13.53
N THR A 397 15.01 -0.59 -14.70
CA THR A 397 15.49 0.03 -15.94
C THR A 397 14.47 1.06 -16.43
N PHE A 398 14.94 2.27 -16.65
CA PHE A 398 14.18 3.40 -17.17
C PHE A 398 14.70 3.75 -18.57
N GLN A 399 13.77 3.95 -19.51
CA GLN A 399 14.08 4.24 -20.90
C GLN A 399 13.63 5.65 -21.27
N PRO A 400 14.49 6.68 -21.13
CA PRO A 400 14.16 8.03 -21.58
C PRO A 400 14.02 8.03 -23.11
N LYS A 401 13.15 8.87 -23.63
CA LYS A 401 12.94 8.98 -25.07
C LYS A 401 14.15 9.63 -25.75
N GLY A 402 14.80 8.89 -26.65
CA GLY A 402 15.97 9.39 -27.39
C GLY A 402 17.30 9.35 -26.64
N GLU A 403 17.34 8.75 -25.46
CA GLU A 403 18.53 8.57 -24.65
C GLU A 403 18.82 7.09 -24.39
N GLU A 404 19.99 6.78 -23.84
CA GLU A 404 20.32 5.43 -23.38
C GLU A 404 19.50 5.05 -22.13
N ALA A 405 19.19 3.75 -22.01
CA ALA A 405 18.49 3.23 -20.83
C ALA A 405 19.33 3.45 -19.56
N ARG A 406 18.67 3.91 -18.49
CA ARG A 406 19.28 4.03 -17.15
C ARG A 406 18.86 2.83 -16.31
N THR A 407 19.85 2.07 -15.84
CA THR A 407 19.65 0.95 -14.92
C THR A 407 20.10 1.36 -13.54
N LEU A 408 19.19 1.29 -12.56
CA LEU A 408 19.40 1.69 -11.18
C LEU A 408 19.15 0.51 -10.24
N GLU A 409 20.04 0.32 -9.28
CA GLU A 409 19.78 -0.53 -8.13
C GLU A 409 19.11 0.31 -7.05
N VAL A 410 17.91 -0.09 -6.60
CA VAL A 410 17.10 0.65 -5.64
C VAL A 410 16.67 -0.23 -4.48
N GLU A 411 16.58 0.37 -3.28
CA GLU A 411 16.18 -0.31 -2.06
C GLU A 411 14.73 0.01 -1.73
N LEU A 412 13.83 -0.97 -1.91
CA LEU A 412 12.40 -0.84 -1.65
C LEU A 412 12.06 -0.97 -0.17
N PHE A 413 11.03 -0.26 0.28
CA PHE A 413 10.43 -0.35 1.61
C PHE A 413 11.47 -0.14 2.72
N THR A 414 12.28 0.90 2.61
CA THR A 414 13.35 1.21 3.55
C THR A 414 12.83 1.50 4.97
N TRP A 415 11.61 2.01 5.10
CA TRP A 415 10.93 2.22 6.38
C TRP A 415 10.50 0.93 7.10
N GLU A 416 10.63 -0.20 6.44
CA GLU A 416 10.35 -1.52 7.04
C GLU A 416 11.60 -2.20 7.64
N LYS A 417 12.77 -1.56 7.59
CA LYS A 417 14.02 -2.09 8.17
C LYS A 417 13.95 -2.13 9.69
N LEU A 418 14.62 -3.13 10.28
CA LEU A 418 14.81 -3.28 11.72
C LEU A 418 16.24 -2.88 12.14
N ASP A 419 16.73 -1.79 11.59
CA ASP A 419 18.10 -1.32 11.73
C ASP A 419 18.36 -0.45 12.97
N ARG A 420 17.31 -0.12 13.76
CA ARG A 420 17.39 0.68 14.98
C ARG A 420 17.12 -0.12 16.26
N VAL A 421 16.85 -1.43 16.15
CA VAL A 421 16.51 -2.28 17.29
C VAL A 421 17.61 -2.28 18.36
N ALA A 422 18.88 -2.38 17.96
CA ALA A 422 19.99 -2.40 18.89
C ALA A 422 20.14 -1.08 19.67
N ASP A 423 20.04 0.06 18.96
CA ASP A 423 20.12 1.38 19.59
C ASP A 423 18.96 1.61 20.58
N ILE A 424 17.76 1.16 20.20
CA ILE A 424 16.56 1.26 21.06
C ILE A 424 16.75 0.40 22.30
N LYS A 425 17.17 -0.85 22.16
CA LYS A 425 17.44 -1.73 23.31
C LYS A 425 18.43 -1.10 24.29
N GLN A 426 19.51 -0.52 23.77
CA GLN A 426 20.50 0.18 24.58
C GLN A 426 19.90 1.39 25.33
N GLU A 427 19.15 2.26 24.65
CA GLU A 427 18.53 3.47 25.24
C GLU A 427 17.50 3.13 26.31
N PHE A 428 16.74 2.03 26.11
CA PHE A 428 15.68 1.61 27.02
C PHE A 428 16.14 0.59 28.08
N GLY A 429 17.40 0.13 28.04
CA GLY A 429 17.96 -0.86 28.98
C GLY A 429 17.33 -2.24 28.80
N LEU A 430 16.93 -2.60 27.58
CA LEU A 430 16.36 -3.91 27.24
C LEU A 430 17.47 -4.91 26.85
N ALA A 431 17.23 -6.21 27.13
CA ALA A 431 18.20 -7.29 26.87
C ALA A 431 18.26 -7.66 25.36
#